data_aef395ec55f27403b81ce5997d432db6
#
_entry.id   aef395ec55f27403b81ce5997d432db6
#
_cell.length_a   1.000
_cell.length_b   1.000
_cell.length_c   1.000
_cell.angle_alpha   90.00
_cell.angle_beta   90.00
_cell.angle_gamma   90.00
#
_symmetry.space_group_name_H-M   'P 1'
#
loop_
_entity.id
_entity.type
_entity.pdbx_description
1 polymer ?
#
loop_
_entity_poly.entity_id
_entity_poly.type
_entity_poly.pdbx_seq_one_letter_code
_entity_poly.pdbx_strand_id
1 'polypeptide(L)'
;MAEEKITLSKQDRRSVALRSTFLQGSWNYERMQNGGWCFAMIPAIKKLYTNKEDQKAALKRHLEFFNTHPYVASPVLGVTLALEEEKANGAQVDDAAIQGVKVGMMGPLAGVGDPVFWFTARPMLGALGASLAMGGSILGPILFFVLWNVIRWAFMWYTQEFGYRAGSKISEDLSGGLLQKVTKIASILGMFVLGSLIERWVSINFTPVVSKVTLSDGAYIDWKSLPAGAEGIKTAISQYASGMALEPTKVTTLQDNLNSLIPGLMPLLLTLLCMWLLKKKVSPIVIILALFIVGILGHVVGIL
;
A
#
# COMPACT_ATOMS: atom_id res chain seq x y z
N MET A 1 -4.39 -29.14 -40.35
CA MET A 1 -3.64 -29.51 -39.12
C MET A 1 -3.94 -28.42 -38.11
N ALA A 2 -4.46 -28.73 -36.94
CA ALA A 2 -4.62 -27.70 -35.91
C ALA A 2 -3.22 -27.24 -35.53
N GLU A 3 -2.94 -25.94 -35.67
CA GLU A 3 -1.69 -25.36 -35.17
C GLU A 3 -1.59 -25.62 -33.68
N GLU A 4 -0.49 -26.19 -33.27
CA GLU A 4 -0.22 -26.49 -31.86
C GLU A 4 -0.16 -25.18 -31.08
N LYS A 5 -1.09 -24.99 -30.13
CA LYS A 5 -1.12 -23.75 -29.33
C LYS A 5 0.17 -23.54 -28.58
N ILE A 6 0.79 -22.38 -28.76
CA ILE A 6 1.98 -21.97 -28.03
C ILE A 6 1.55 -21.57 -26.61
N THR A 7 2.10 -22.24 -25.59
CA THR A 7 1.79 -21.95 -24.18
C THR A 7 3.04 -21.58 -23.39
N LEU A 8 2.89 -20.66 -22.45
CA LEU A 8 3.96 -20.27 -21.55
C LEU A 8 4.11 -21.31 -20.44
N SER A 9 5.26 -21.97 -20.40
CA SER A 9 5.59 -22.92 -19.34
C SER A 9 5.72 -22.19 -17.99
N LYS A 10 5.68 -22.98 -16.89
CA LYS A 10 5.95 -22.43 -15.54
C LYS A 10 7.34 -21.79 -15.44
N GLN A 11 8.31 -22.30 -16.20
CA GLN A 11 9.68 -21.76 -16.24
C GLN A 11 9.72 -20.40 -16.94
N ASP A 12 8.99 -20.23 -18.04
CA ASP A 12 8.88 -18.95 -18.74
C ASP A 12 8.27 -17.88 -17.82
N ARG A 13 7.14 -18.19 -17.16
CA ARG A 13 6.49 -17.29 -16.22
C ARG A 13 7.35 -16.98 -14.99
N ARG A 14 8.13 -17.95 -14.50
CA ARG A 14 9.11 -17.73 -13.43
C ARG A 14 10.22 -16.78 -13.87
N SER A 15 10.68 -16.88 -15.11
CA SER A 15 11.66 -15.94 -15.67
C SER A 15 11.11 -14.51 -15.72
N VAL A 16 9.84 -14.34 -16.06
CA VAL A 16 9.16 -13.03 -16.00
C VAL A 16 9.09 -12.52 -14.57
N ALA A 17 8.67 -13.34 -13.61
CA ALA A 17 8.60 -12.97 -12.20
C ALA A 17 9.97 -12.54 -11.63
N LEU A 18 11.03 -13.26 -12.01
CA LEU A 18 12.40 -12.89 -11.63
C LEU A 18 12.79 -11.52 -12.17
N ARG A 19 12.52 -11.26 -13.44
CA ARG A 19 12.85 -9.97 -14.07
C ARG A 19 11.99 -8.82 -13.55
N SER A 20 10.77 -9.08 -13.15
CA SER A 20 9.88 -8.06 -12.58
C SER A 20 10.38 -7.48 -11.25
N THR A 21 11.35 -8.11 -10.59
CA THR A 21 12.03 -7.49 -9.44
C THR A 21 12.78 -6.22 -9.81
N PHE A 22 13.12 -6.05 -11.07
CA PHE A 22 13.78 -4.86 -11.62
C PHE A 22 12.78 -3.88 -12.27
N LEU A 23 11.49 -3.98 -11.92
CA LEU A 23 10.44 -3.15 -12.52
C LEU A 23 10.75 -1.64 -12.45
N GLN A 24 11.39 -1.19 -11.38
CA GLN A 24 11.80 0.20 -11.18
C GLN A 24 13.25 0.49 -11.60
N GLY A 25 13.97 -0.47 -12.16
CA GLY A 25 15.40 -0.34 -12.52
C GLY A 25 15.69 0.72 -13.59
N SER A 26 14.70 1.03 -14.45
CA SER A 26 14.78 2.07 -15.48
C SER A 26 13.68 3.14 -15.30
N TRP A 27 13.30 3.42 -14.06
CA TRP A 27 12.26 4.39 -13.75
C TRP A 27 12.61 5.79 -14.28
N ASN A 28 11.63 6.44 -14.89
CA ASN A 28 11.79 7.77 -15.46
C ASN A 28 10.48 8.58 -15.35
N TYR A 29 10.57 9.90 -15.43
CA TYR A 29 9.40 10.77 -15.28
C TYR A 29 8.43 10.75 -16.47
N GLU A 30 8.87 10.34 -17.66
CA GLU A 30 8.04 10.34 -18.85
C GLU A 30 7.06 9.16 -18.86
N ARG A 31 7.55 7.94 -18.58
CA ARG A 31 6.77 6.71 -18.72
C ARG A 31 6.86 5.77 -17.50
N MET A 32 7.43 6.25 -16.42
CA MET A 32 7.55 5.61 -15.11
C MET A 32 8.26 4.24 -15.15
N GLN A 33 7.52 3.15 -15.02
CA GLN A 33 8.05 1.79 -14.91
C GLN A 33 8.09 1.04 -16.25
N ASN A 34 7.83 1.72 -17.37
CA ASN A 34 7.68 1.10 -18.69
C ASN A 34 8.86 0.21 -19.11
N GLY A 35 10.09 0.68 -18.93
CA GLY A 35 11.31 -0.06 -19.29
C GLY A 35 11.46 -1.35 -18.49
N GLY A 36 11.22 -1.30 -17.18
CA GLY A 36 11.23 -2.47 -16.31
C GLY A 36 10.11 -3.45 -16.61
N TRP A 37 8.93 -2.95 -16.98
CA TRP A 37 7.82 -3.78 -17.45
C TRP A 37 8.19 -4.51 -18.74
N CYS A 38 8.68 -3.80 -19.75
CA CYS A 38 9.13 -4.39 -21.03
C CYS A 38 10.24 -5.42 -20.77
N PHE A 39 11.23 -5.10 -19.94
CA PHE A 39 12.30 -6.03 -19.57
C PHE A 39 11.78 -7.32 -18.94
N ALA A 40 10.77 -7.23 -18.08
CA ALA A 40 10.15 -8.40 -17.48
C ALA A 40 9.46 -9.29 -18.54
N MET A 41 8.81 -8.69 -19.53
CA MET A 41 8.06 -9.39 -20.58
C MET A 41 8.93 -10.08 -21.64
N ILE A 42 10.19 -9.69 -21.80
CA ILE A 42 11.08 -10.21 -22.87
C ILE A 42 11.09 -11.75 -22.99
N PRO A 43 11.21 -12.55 -21.91
CA PRO A 43 11.22 -14.02 -22.04
C PRO A 43 9.95 -14.58 -22.65
N ALA A 44 8.81 -14.08 -22.21
CA ALA A 44 7.50 -14.49 -22.74
C ALA A 44 7.33 -14.08 -24.20
N ILE A 45 7.66 -12.85 -24.56
CA ILE A 45 7.55 -12.35 -25.93
C ILE A 45 8.43 -13.16 -26.90
N LYS A 46 9.66 -13.49 -26.50
CA LYS A 46 10.54 -14.34 -27.31
C LYS A 46 10.01 -15.76 -27.50
N LYS A 47 9.26 -16.28 -26.55
CA LYS A 47 8.64 -17.60 -26.63
C LYS A 47 7.39 -17.61 -27.51
N LEU A 48 6.56 -16.57 -27.36
CA LEU A 48 5.26 -16.48 -28.01
C LEU A 48 5.36 -16.08 -29.49
N TYR A 49 6.29 -15.20 -29.83
CA TYR A 49 6.42 -14.67 -31.18
C TYR A 49 7.74 -15.15 -31.83
N THR A 50 7.64 -15.90 -32.91
CA THR A 50 8.80 -16.40 -33.68
C THR A 50 9.35 -15.36 -34.64
N ASN A 51 8.49 -14.50 -35.18
CA ASN A 51 8.84 -13.43 -36.10
C ASN A 51 9.40 -12.22 -35.33
N LYS A 52 10.50 -11.62 -35.83
CA LYS A 52 11.14 -10.46 -35.22
C LYS A 52 10.27 -9.19 -35.25
N GLU A 53 9.47 -9.01 -36.31
CA GLU A 53 8.59 -7.83 -36.38
C GLU A 53 7.45 -7.91 -35.36
N ASP A 54 6.89 -9.11 -35.13
CA ASP A 54 5.87 -9.34 -34.10
C ASP A 54 6.45 -9.16 -32.69
N GLN A 55 7.67 -9.66 -32.45
CA GLN A 55 8.39 -9.40 -31.20
C GLN A 55 8.60 -7.91 -30.94
N LYS A 56 9.00 -7.17 -31.98
CA LYS A 56 9.22 -5.72 -31.89
C LYS A 56 7.93 -4.98 -31.61
N ALA A 57 6.83 -5.36 -32.30
CA ALA A 57 5.51 -4.79 -32.06
C ALA A 57 5.04 -5.04 -30.62
N ALA A 58 5.18 -6.28 -30.13
CA ALA A 58 4.86 -6.66 -28.77
C ALA A 58 5.69 -5.88 -27.73
N LEU A 59 7.01 -5.78 -27.90
CA LEU A 59 7.87 -5.01 -27.00
C LEU A 59 7.52 -3.52 -27.02
N LYS A 60 7.17 -2.96 -28.19
CA LYS A 60 6.76 -1.55 -28.31
C LYS A 60 5.49 -1.25 -27.50
N ARG A 61 4.44 -2.11 -27.55
CA ARG A 61 3.22 -1.91 -26.74
C ARG A 61 3.50 -2.04 -25.23
N HIS A 62 4.55 -2.76 -24.82
CA HIS A 62 4.94 -2.87 -23.43
C HIS A 62 5.84 -1.73 -22.93
N LEU A 63 6.31 -0.85 -23.81
CA LEU A 63 6.99 0.41 -23.46
C LEU A 63 6.03 1.58 -23.22
N GLU A 64 4.74 1.36 -23.27
CA GLU A 64 3.74 2.37 -22.91
C GLU A 64 3.79 2.68 -21.40
N PHE A 65 3.25 3.84 -21.01
CA PHE A 65 3.20 4.30 -19.63
C PHE A 65 2.65 3.23 -18.70
N PHE A 66 3.36 2.97 -17.62
CA PHE A 66 2.91 2.10 -16.52
C PHE A 66 3.48 2.58 -15.19
N ASN A 67 2.65 2.71 -14.16
CA ASN A 67 3.07 3.06 -12.82
C ASN A 67 2.12 2.50 -11.77
N THR A 68 2.62 1.62 -10.91
CA THR A 68 1.92 1.09 -9.74
C THR A 68 2.93 0.65 -8.69
N HIS A 69 2.46 0.18 -7.55
CA HIS A 69 3.35 -0.44 -6.56
C HIS A 69 4.06 -1.67 -7.17
N PRO A 70 5.40 -1.76 -7.11
CA PRO A 70 6.18 -2.74 -7.89
C PRO A 70 5.83 -4.20 -7.62
N TYR A 71 5.45 -4.55 -6.40
CA TYR A 71 5.10 -5.95 -6.08
C TYR A 71 3.68 -6.29 -6.51
N VAL A 72 2.77 -5.34 -6.36
CA VAL A 72 1.36 -5.51 -6.75
C VAL A 72 1.17 -5.35 -8.28
N ALA A 73 2.20 -5.02 -9.02
CA ALA A 73 2.24 -5.14 -10.48
C ALA A 73 2.14 -6.60 -10.97
N SER A 74 2.54 -7.57 -10.13
CA SER A 74 2.63 -8.98 -10.51
C SER A 74 1.32 -9.61 -11.00
N PRO A 75 0.15 -9.40 -10.39
CA PRO A 75 -1.10 -9.91 -10.95
C PRO A 75 -1.42 -9.30 -12.32
N VAL A 76 -1.07 -8.03 -12.58
CA VAL A 76 -1.26 -7.39 -13.89
C VAL A 76 -0.33 -8.03 -14.93
N LEU A 77 0.93 -8.30 -14.54
CA LEU A 77 1.87 -9.07 -15.38
C LEU A 77 1.28 -10.43 -15.75
N GLY A 78 0.70 -11.14 -14.78
CA GLY A 78 0.05 -12.43 -15.02
C GLY A 78 -1.08 -12.35 -16.04
N VAL A 79 -2.01 -11.42 -15.86
CA VAL A 79 -3.11 -11.18 -16.82
C VAL A 79 -2.56 -10.82 -18.20
N THR A 80 -1.58 -9.93 -18.27
CA THR A 80 -0.95 -9.50 -19.51
C THR A 80 -0.26 -10.66 -20.24
N LEU A 81 0.41 -11.57 -19.51
CA LEU A 81 1.00 -12.78 -20.08
C LEU A 81 -0.03 -13.68 -20.72
N ALA A 82 -1.18 -13.88 -20.08
CA ALA A 82 -2.26 -14.67 -20.65
C ALA A 82 -2.85 -14.03 -21.91
N LEU A 83 -3.07 -12.72 -21.91
CA LEU A 83 -3.58 -12.00 -23.07
C LEU A 83 -2.59 -12.02 -24.25
N GLU A 84 -1.28 -11.91 -23.98
CA GLU A 84 -0.25 -12.06 -25.02
C GLU A 84 -0.19 -13.47 -25.58
N GLU A 85 -0.37 -14.49 -24.73
CA GLU A 85 -0.44 -15.89 -25.16
C GLU A 85 -1.64 -16.14 -26.06
N GLU A 86 -2.82 -15.69 -25.69
CA GLU A 86 -4.03 -15.82 -26.50
C GLU A 86 -3.90 -15.05 -27.83
N LYS A 87 -3.33 -13.82 -27.79
CA LYS A 87 -3.06 -13.03 -29.00
C LYS A 87 -2.10 -13.77 -29.95
N ALA A 88 -1.02 -14.34 -29.43
CA ALA A 88 -0.05 -15.09 -30.23
C ALA A 88 -0.66 -16.36 -30.86
N ASN A 89 -1.71 -16.91 -30.23
CA ASN A 89 -2.48 -18.04 -30.73
C ASN A 89 -3.67 -17.65 -31.64
N GLY A 90 -3.72 -16.39 -32.10
CA GLY A 90 -4.71 -15.92 -33.07
C GLY A 90 -6.05 -15.47 -32.47
N ALA A 91 -6.16 -15.36 -31.15
CA ALA A 91 -7.35 -14.80 -30.53
C ALA A 91 -7.50 -13.30 -30.87
N GLN A 92 -8.75 -12.83 -30.90
CA GLN A 92 -9.11 -11.44 -31.22
C GLN A 92 -8.81 -10.49 -30.03
N VAL A 93 -7.55 -10.51 -29.58
CA VAL A 93 -7.05 -9.63 -28.50
C VAL A 93 -6.29 -8.47 -29.15
N ASP A 94 -6.86 -7.27 -29.12
CA ASP A 94 -6.19 -6.08 -29.65
C ASP A 94 -5.21 -5.46 -28.62
N ASP A 95 -4.38 -4.54 -29.10
CA ASP A 95 -3.39 -3.85 -28.26
C ASP A 95 -4.07 -2.96 -27.22
N ALA A 96 -5.26 -2.43 -27.54
CA ALA A 96 -6.04 -1.58 -26.64
C ALA A 96 -6.57 -2.39 -25.43
N ALA A 97 -6.98 -3.66 -25.64
CA ALA A 97 -7.40 -4.53 -24.54
C ALA A 97 -6.24 -4.81 -23.56
N ILE A 98 -5.05 -5.13 -24.09
CA ILE A 98 -3.86 -5.36 -23.25
C ILE A 98 -3.49 -4.09 -22.46
N GLN A 99 -3.49 -2.94 -23.13
CA GLN A 99 -3.18 -1.67 -22.49
C GLN A 99 -4.28 -1.26 -21.50
N GLY A 100 -5.54 -1.53 -21.83
CA GLY A 100 -6.69 -1.27 -20.94
C GLY A 100 -6.58 -1.98 -19.60
N VAL A 101 -6.14 -3.25 -19.58
CA VAL A 101 -5.85 -4.00 -18.34
C VAL A 101 -4.77 -3.31 -17.54
N LYS A 102 -3.64 -2.97 -18.17
CA LYS A 102 -2.52 -2.29 -17.51
C LYS A 102 -2.97 -0.98 -16.87
N VAL A 103 -3.61 -0.11 -17.64
CA VAL A 103 -4.06 1.21 -17.20
C VAL A 103 -5.15 1.10 -16.13
N GLY A 104 -6.15 0.24 -16.35
CA GLY A 104 -7.28 0.10 -15.43
C GLY A 104 -6.88 -0.39 -14.03
N MET A 105 -5.81 -1.15 -13.92
CA MET A 105 -5.35 -1.71 -12.65
C MET A 105 -4.26 -0.89 -11.94
N MET A 106 -3.64 0.08 -12.60
CA MET A 106 -2.55 0.88 -11.99
C MET A 106 -2.95 1.55 -10.67
N GLY A 107 -3.98 2.38 -10.72
CA GLY A 107 -4.43 3.16 -9.56
C GLY A 107 -4.95 2.29 -8.41
N PRO A 108 -5.94 1.41 -8.67
CA PRO A 108 -6.47 0.52 -7.64
C PRO A 108 -5.41 -0.31 -6.93
N LEU A 109 -4.46 -0.86 -7.68
CA LEU A 109 -3.40 -1.68 -7.09
C LEU A 109 -2.34 -0.85 -6.36
N ALA A 110 -2.02 0.36 -6.81
CA ALA A 110 -1.19 1.28 -6.04
C ALA A 110 -1.84 1.61 -4.70
N GLY A 111 -3.15 1.90 -4.69
CA GLY A 111 -3.93 2.16 -3.48
C GLY A 111 -3.94 1.02 -2.46
N VAL A 112 -3.72 -0.22 -2.88
CA VAL A 112 -3.55 -1.38 -1.99
C VAL A 112 -2.07 -1.60 -1.66
N GLY A 113 -1.20 -1.52 -2.66
CA GLY A 113 0.20 -1.91 -2.54
C GLY A 113 1.03 -0.97 -1.66
N ASP A 114 0.88 0.33 -1.87
CA ASP A 114 1.67 1.32 -1.11
C ASP A 114 1.37 1.26 0.40
N PRO A 115 0.09 1.26 0.84
CA PRO A 115 -0.23 1.12 2.25
C PRO A 115 0.25 -0.20 2.85
N VAL A 116 0.03 -1.31 2.18
CA VAL A 116 0.37 -2.63 2.71
C VAL A 116 1.88 -2.83 2.79
N PHE A 117 2.61 -2.55 1.71
CA PHE A 117 4.03 -2.85 1.66
C PHE A 117 4.91 -1.72 2.18
N TRP A 118 4.72 -0.47 1.69
CA TRP A 118 5.59 0.65 2.06
C TRP A 118 5.28 1.22 3.44
N PHE A 119 4.00 1.31 3.78
CA PHE A 119 3.58 1.97 5.02
C PHE A 119 3.25 1.02 6.18
N THR A 120 3.16 -0.30 5.94
CA THR A 120 2.86 -1.27 7.00
C THR A 120 3.94 -2.35 7.11
N ALA A 121 4.03 -3.26 6.15
CA ALA A 121 4.87 -4.45 6.28
C ALA A 121 6.37 -4.11 6.38
N ARG A 122 6.87 -3.21 5.54
CA ARG A 122 8.29 -2.83 5.54
C ARG A 122 8.71 -2.08 6.81
N PRO A 123 8.00 -1.05 7.29
CA PRO A 123 8.32 -0.40 8.57
C PRO A 123 8.24 -1.33 9.77
N MET A 124 7.24 -2.23 9.83
CA MET A 124 7.12 -3.20 10.93
C MET A 124 8.33 -4.15 10.98
N LEU A 125 8.70 -4.73 9.85
CA LEU A 125 9.88 -5.61 9.78
C LEU A 125 11.17 -4.83 10.03
N GLY A 126 11.25 -3.59 9.55
CA GLY A 126 12.37 -2.69 9.81
C GLY A 126 12.54 -2.37 11.29
N ALA A 127 11.45 -2.03 11.98
CA ALA A 127 11.45 -1.76 13.42
C ALA A 127 11.87 -3.00 14.23
N LEU A 128 11.36 -4.18 13.86
CA LEU A 128 11.77 -5.43 14.49
C LEU A 128 13.27 -5.70 14.30
N GLY A 129 13.76 -5.55 13.06
CA GLY A 129 15.18 -5.71 12.75
C GLY A 129 16.06 -4.70 13.49
N ALA A 130 15.64 -3.43 13.55
CA ALA A 130 16.35 -2.37 14.26
C ALA A 130 16.39 -2.63 15.78
N SER A 131 15.29 -3.07 16.37
CA SER A 131 15.23 -3.42 17.80
C SER A 131 16.26 -4.51 18.16
N LEU A 132 16.39 -5.55 17.36
CA LEU A 132 17.39 -6.59 17.56
C LEU A 132 18.83 -6.07 17.35
N ALA A 133 19.03 -5.17 16.39
CA ALA A 133 20.33 -4.58 16.08
C ALA A 133 20.81 -3.61 17.17
N MET A 134 19.90 -2.91 17.86
CA MET A 134 20.24 -2.04 19.01
C MET A 134 20.91 -2.80 20.16
N GLY A 135 20.60 -4.09 20.33
CA GLY A 135 21.29 -4.99 21.23
C GLY A 135 22.67 -5.52 20.74
N GLY A 136 23.19 -4.99 19.62
CA GLY A 136 24.44 -5.44 18.99
C GLY A 136 24.30 -6.73 18.17
N SER A 137 23.10 -7.23 17.96
CA SER A 137 22.88 -8.50 17.24
C SER A 137 22.81 -8.29 15.73
N ILE A 138 23.67 -8.98 14.98
CA ILE A 138 23.64 -9.04 13.51
C ILE A 138 22.39 -9.76 12.96
N LEU A 139 21.66 -10.45 13.83
CA LEU A 139 20.41 -11.13 13.43
C LEU A 139 19.33 -10.13 13.00
N GLY A 140 19.38 -8.89 13.49
CA GLY A 140 18.41 -7.86 13.11
C GLY A 140 18.38 -7.57 11.59
N PRO A 141 19.49 -7.12 10.99
CA PRO A 141 19.61 -6.93 9.54
C PRO A 141 19.32 -8.19 8.73
N ILE A 142 19.82 -9.36 9.18
CA ILE A 142 19.60 -10.65 8.49
C ILE A 142 18.12 -10.99 8.48
N LEU A 143 17.42 -10.87 9.62
CA LEU A 143 15.99 -11.16 9.75
C LEU A 143 15.19 -10.25 8.82
N PHE A 144 15.45 -8.94 8.85
CA PHE A 144 14.80 -8.00 7.94
C PHE A 144 15.00 -8.39 6.47
N PHE A 145 16.25 -8.64 6.06
CA PHE A 145 16.59 -8.99 4.69
C PHE A 145 15.90 -10.28 4.24
N VAL A 146 15.96 -11.33 5.06
CA VAL A 146 15.39 -12.64 4.71
C VAL A 146 13.88 -12.58 4.66
N LEU A 147 13.22 -12.10 5.74
CA LEU A 147 11.76 -12.05 5.79
C LEU A 147 11.17 -11.15 4.70
N TRP A 148 11.76 -9.96 4.50
CA TRP A 148 11.31 -9.06 3.45
C TRP A 148 11.38 -9.68 2.06
N ASN A 149 12.50 -10.34 1.74
CA ASN A 149 12.66 -10.99 0.44
C ASN A 149 11.75 -12.21 0.27
N VAL A 150 11.56 -13.03 1.30
CA VAL A 150 10.64 -14.18 1.26
C VAL A 150 9.21 -13.72 1.02
N ILE A 151 8.72 -12.75 1.80
CA ILE A 151 7.36 -12.22 1.66
C ILE A 151 7.15 -11.62 0.27
N ARG A 152 8.08 -10.77 -0.18
CA ARG A 152 8.04 -10.14 -1.49
C ARG A 152 7.99 -11.17 -2.63
N TRP A 153 8.89 -12.15 -2.62
CA TRP A 153 8.99 -13.17 -3.64
C TRP A 153 7.77 -14.07 -3.69
N ALA A 154 7.32 -14.53 -2.53
CA ALA A 154 6.12 -15.34 -2.43
C ALA A 154 4.91 -14.58 -2.99
N PHE A 155 4.72 -13.33 -2.56
CA PHE A 155 3.63 -12.49 -3.02
C PHE A 155 3.67 -12.31 -4.55
N MET A 156 4.80 -11.88 -5.09
CA MET A 156 4.97 -11.62 -6.53
C MET A 156 4.71 -12.88 -7.36
N TRP A 157 5.26 -14.01 -6.96
CA TRP A 157 5.06 -15.26 -7.68
C TRP A 157 3.62 -15.74 -7.65
N TYR A 158 3.02 -15.85 -6.47
CA TYR A 158 1.66 -16.38 -6.35
C TYR A 158 0.61 -15.46 -7.00
N THR A 159 0.78 -14.16 -6.88
CA THR A 159 -0.16 -13.22 -7.51
C THR A 159 0.02 -13.12 -9.03
N GLN A 160 1.24 -13.29 -9.56
CA GLN A 160 1.44 -13.43 -11.00
C GLN A 160 0.75 -14.70 -11.56
N GLU A 161 0.91 -15.84 -10.90
CA GLU A 161 0.25 -17.08 -11.29
C GLU A 161 -1.28 -16.98 -11.19
N PHE A 162 -1.78 -16.32 -10.15
CA PHE A 162 -3.20 -16.00 -10.03
C PHE A 162 -3.69 -15.14 -11.21
N GLY A 163 -2.96 -14.06 -11.51
CA GLY A 163 -3.26 -13.17 -12.62
C GLY A 163 -3.24 -13.88 -13.97
N TYR A 164 -2.27 -14.76 -14.20
CA TYR A 164 -2.18 -15.55 -15.43
C TYR A 164 -3.40 -16.47 -15.63
N ARG A 165 -3.81 -17.18 -14.57
CA ARG A 165 -5.01 -18.04 -14.62
C ARG A 165 -6.31 -17.23 -14.77
N ALA A 166 -6.37 -16.04 -14.16
CA ALA A 166 -7.51 -15.15 -14.31
C ALA A 166 -7.55 -14.53 -15.72
N GLY A 167 -6.39 -14.22 -16.28
CA GLY A 167 -6.24 -13.63 -17.62
C GLY A 167 -6.75 -14.55 -18.73
N SER A 168 -6.52 -15.85 -18.65
CA SER A 168 -7.07 -16.82 -19.62
C SER A 168 -8.61 -16.81 -19.63
N LYS A 169 -9.25 -16.65 -18.47
CA LYS A 169 -10.72 -16.51 -18.38
C LYS A 169 -11.22 -15.14 -18.87
N ILE A 170 -10.42 -14.08 -18.68
CA ILE A 170 -10.74 -12.73 -19.17
C ILE A 170 -10.70 -12.70 -20.70
N SER A 171 -9.78 -13.42 -21.34
CA SER A 171 -9.70 -13.51 -22.81
C SER A 171 -10.91 -14.22 -23.41
N GLU A 172 -11.45 -15.22 -22.73
CA GLU A 172 -12.69 -15.91 -23.13
C GLU A 172 -13.93 -14.99 -23.03
N ASP A 173 -13.92 -14.02 -22.11
CA ASP A 173 -15.05 -13.13 -21.83
C ASP A 173 -14.68 -11.65 -21.94
N LEU A 174 -13.93 -11.27 -22.99
CA LEU A 174 -13.59 -9.88 -23.27
C LEU A 174 -14.82 -8.95 -23.42
N SER A 175 -15.96 -9.51 -23.83
CA SER A 175 -17.23 -8.81 -23.96
C SER A 175 -18.08 -8.80 -22.69
N GLY A 176 -17.86 -9.71 -21.74
CA GLY A 176 -18.70 -9.94 -20.57
C GLY A 176 -18.45 -9.02 -19.38
N GLY A 177 -17.52 -8.08 -19.48
CA GLY A 177 -17.26 -7.08 -18.42
C GLY A 177 -16.51 -7.63 -17.21
N LEU A 178 -15.90 -8.83 -17.29
CA LEU A 178 -15.14 -9.42 -16.19
C LEU A 178 -13.98 -8.50 -15.77
N LEU A 179 -13.26 -7.92 -16.72
CA LEU A 179 -12.19 -6.94 -16.45
C LEU A 179 -12.71 -5.74 -15.64
N GLN A 180 -13.88 -5.21 -16.02
CA GLN A 180 -14.51 -4.08 -15.31
C GLN A 180 -14.88 -4.48 -13.88
N LYS A 181 -15.39 -5.72 -13.66
CA LYS A 181 -15.69 -6.23 -12.32
C LYS A 181 -14.43 -6.37 -11.47
N VAL A 182 -13.33 -6.92 -12.00
CA VAL A 182 -12.04 -7.06 -11.31
C VAL A 182 -11.48 -5.67 -10.93
N THR A 183 -11.49 -4.73 -11.85
CA THR A 183 -11.05 -3.34 -11.60
C THR A 183 -11.90 -2.66 -10.52
N LYS A 184 -13.22 -2.87 -10.56
CA LYS A 184 -14.14 -2.34 -9.54
C LYS A 184 -13.88 -2.94 -8.15
N ILE A 185 -13.68 -4.26 -8.06
CA ILE A 185 -13.35 -4.94 -6.80
C ILE A 185 -12.02 -4.42 -6.25
N ALA A 186 -10.98 -4.32 -7.09
CA ALA A 186 -9.69 -3.78 -6.69
C ALA A 186 -9.79 -2.32 -6.21
N SER A 187 -10.61 -1.49 -6.87
CA SER A 187 -10.87 -0.10 -6.46
C SER A 187 -11.57 -0.04 -5.09
N ILE A 188 -12.58 -0.88 -4.86
CA ILE A 188 -13.30 -0.94 -3.57
C ILE A 188 -12.31 -1.37 -2.46
N LEU A 189 -11.51 -2.40 -2.70
CA LEU A 189 -10.51 -2.87 -1.74
C LEU A 189 -9.47 -1.77 -1.45
N GLY A 190 -8.96 -1.10 -2.48
CA GLY A 190 -8.03 0.02 -2.34
C GLY A 190 -8.61 1.16 -1.51
N MET A 191 -9.85 1.56 -1.78
CA MET A 191 -10.55 2.60 -1.00
C MET A 191 -10.80 2.17 0.45
N PHE A 192 -11.12 0.91 0.69
CA PHE A 192 -11.29 0.38 2.05
C PHE A 192 -9.97 0.45 2.84
N VAL A 193 -8.85 0.00 2.24
CA VAL A 193 -7.52 0.07 2.85
C VAL A 193 -7.11 1.52 3.11
N LEU A 194 -7.28 2.41 2.13
CA LEU A 194 -6.99 3.85 2.30
C LEU A 194 -7.84 4.46 3.41
N GLY A 195 -9.14 4.13 3.47
CA GLY A 195 -10.03 4.61 4.53
C GLY A 195 -9.56 4.23 5.94
N SER A 196 -9.12 2.98 6.13
CA SER A 196 -8.58 2.51 7.41
C SER A 196 -7.24 3.17 7.80
N LEU A 197 -6.48 3.65 6.82
CA LEU A 197 -5.20 4.32 7.06
C LEU A 197 -5.35 5.81 7.38
N ILE A 198 -6.46 6.45 7.01
CA ILE A 198 -6.70 7.87 7.32
C ILE A 198 -6.60 8.09 8.82
N GLU A 199 -7.32 7.31 9.60
CA GLU A 199 -7.32 7.43 11.06
C GLU A 199 -5.93 7.14 11.68
N ARG A 200 -5.17 6.23 11.08
CA ARG A 200 -3.86 5.83 11.60
C ARG A 200 -2.73 6.82 11.23
N TRP A 201 -2.80 7.47 10.07
CA TRP A 201 -1.70 8.26 9.52
C TRP A 201 -1.94 9.76 9.52
N VAL A 202 -3.19 10.18 9.56
CA VAL A 202 -3.55 11.60 9.70
C VAL A 202 -3.85 11.87 11.16
N SER A 203 -2.96 12.56 11.85
CA SER A 203 -3.18 12.96 13.24
C SER A 203 -3.39 14.47 13.33
N ILE A 204 -4.44 14.87 14.01
CA ILE A 204 -4.71 16.26 14.40
C ILE A 204 -5.01 16.21 15.89
N ASN A 205 -4.29 17.00 16.67
CA ASN A 205 -4.46 17.03 18.10
C ASN A 205 -4.83 18.44 18.55
N PHE A 206 -6.09 18.64 18.90
CA PHE A 206 -6.54 19.88 19.49
C PHE A 206 -6.19 19.92 20.97
N THR A 207 -5.30 20.86 21.33
CA THR A 207 -4.75 21.03 22.69
C THR A 207 -5.64 21.82 23.66
N PRO A 208 -6.62 22.67 23.26
CA PRO A 208 -7.44 23.41 24.20
C PRO A 208 -8.11 22.51 25.22
N VAL A 209 -7.94 22.89 26.49
CA VAL A 209 -8.54 22.16 27.61
C VAL A 209 -9.99 22.61 27.78
N VAL A 210 -10.92 21.65 27.68
CA VAL A 210 -12.37 21.89 27.86
C VAL A 210 -12.77 21.72 29.30
N SER A 211 -12.17 20.77 30.02
CA SER A 211 -12.52 20.50 31.42
C SER A 211 -11.30 20.06 32.22
N LYS A 212 -11.23 20.49 33.48
CA LYS A 212 -10.31 20.01 34.50
C LYS A 212 -11.12 19.61 35.72
N VAL A 213 -11.05 18.34 36.09
CA VAL A 213 -11.76 17.81 37.26
C VAL A 213 -10.75 17.21 38.23
N THR A 214 -10.72 17.71 39.47
CA THR A 214 -9.93 17.10 40.51
C THR A 214 -10.60 15.80 40.98
N LEU A 215 -9.85 14.72 40.94
CA LEU A 215 -10.33 13.39 41.35
C LEU A 215 -10.36 13.28 42.85
N SER A 216 -11.29 12.50 43.40
CA SER A 216 -11.35 12.18 44.80
C SER A 216 -10.19 11.26 45.22
N ASP A 217 -9.82 11.29 46.52
CA ASP A 217 -8.82 10.40 47.08
C ASP A 217 -9.19 8.93 46.81
N GLY A 218 -8.19 8.16 46.34
CA GLY A 218 -8.37 6.76 45.97
C GLY A 218 -8.78 6.54 44.50
N ALA A 219 -9.05 7.60 43.71
CA ALA A 219 -9.31 7.51 42.30
C ALA A 219 -8.06 7.70 41.41
N TYR A 220 -6.94 8.05 42.00
CA TYR A 220 -5.64 8.23 41.34
C TYR A 220 -4.52 7.60 42.12
N ILE A 221 -3.38 7.34 41.48
CA ILE A 221 -2.19 6.77 42.12
C ILE A 221 -1.47 7.87 42.90
N ASP A 222 -1.43 7.74 44.20
CA ASP A 222 -0.61 8.63 45.01
C ASP A 222 0.84 8.13 45.05
N TRP A 223 1.64 8.68 44.16
CA TRP A 223 3.05 8.32 43.96
C TRP A 223 3.91 8.52 45.21
N LYS A 224 3.48 9.38 46.15
CA LYS A 224 4.21 9.64 47.41
C LYS A 224 3.98 8.58 48.45
N SER A 225 2.86 7.89 48.41
CA SER A 225 2.49 6.83 49.34
C SER A 225 2.97 5.44 48.91
N LEU A 226 3.52 5.29 47.72
CA LEU A 226 4.00 4.00 47.22
C LEU A 226 5.29 3.54 47.92
N PRO A 227 5.44 2.23 48.23
CA PRO A 227 6.68 1.67 48.72
C PRO A 227 7.86 1.91 47.77
N ALA A 228 9.07 2.01 48.32
CA ALA A 228 10.26 2.16 47.49
C ALA A 228 10.63 0.86 46.77
N GLY A 229 11.21 0.97 45.58
CA GLY A 229 11.76 -0.16 44.79
C GLY A 229 10.71 -0.98 44.03
N ALA A 230 11.00 -2.26 43.82
CA ALA A 230 10.18 -3.13 42.95
C ALA A 230 8.74 -3.33 43.44
N GLU A 231 8.52 -3.26 44.76
CA GLU A 231 7.19 -3.42 45.35
C GLU A 231 6.29 -2.22 45.06
N GLY A 232 6.85 -1.00 45.07
CA GLY A 232 6.12 0.20 44.64
C GLY A 232 5.73 0.17 43.19
N ILE A 233 6.61 -0.30 42.32
CA ILE A 233 6.31 -0.45 40.88
C ILE A 233 5.17 -1.47 40.68
N LYS A 234 5.23 -2.61 41.35
CA LYS A 234 4.17 -3.63 41.30
C LYS A 234 2.83 -3.09 41.76
N THR A 235 2.83 -2.33 42.87
CA THR A 235 1.63 -1.70 43.44
C THR A 235 1.06 -0.67 42.47
N ALA A 236 1.89 0.20 41.90
CA ALA A 236 1.46 1.20 40.89
C ALA A 236 0.83 0.55 39.66
N ILE A 237 1.45 -0.51 39.12
CA ILE A 237 0.90 -1.27 37.99
C ILE A 237 -0.45 -1.90 38.34
N SER A 238 -0.58 -2.46 39.55
CA SER A 238 -1.83 -3.05 40.03
C SER A 238 -2.94 -1.99 40.15
N GLN A 239 -2.62 -0.83 40.74
CA GLN A 239 -3.55 0.30 40.86
C GLN A 239 -3.97 0.84 39.49
N TYR A 240 -3.03 0.98 38.56
CA TYR A 240 -3.33 1.37 37.17
C TYR A 240 -4.23 0.34 36.48
N ALA A 241 -3.93 -0.93 36.61
CA ALA A 241 -4.75 -2.02 36.07
C ALA A 241 -6.16 -2.09 36.67
N SER A 242 -6.35 -1.60 37.92
CA SER A 242 -7.67 -1.45 38.53
C SER A 242 -8.45 -0.21 38.08
N GLY A 243 -7.87 0.63 37.18
CA GLY A 243 -8.51 1.80 36.61
C GLY A 243 -8.23 3.12 37.33
N MET A 244 -7.28 3.16 38.30
CA MET A 244 -6.87 4.42 38.93
C MET A 244 -6.15 5.32 37.92
N ALA A 245 -6.41 6.63 38.00
CA ALA A 245 -5.74 7.63 37.17
C ALA A 245 -4.28 7.82 37.62
N LEU A 246 -3.41 8.20 36.69
CA LEU A 246 -1.99 8.49 36.95
C LEU A 246 -1.80 9.84 37.66
N GLU A 247 -2.72 10.77 37.45
CA GLU A 247 -2.68 12.13 37.95
C GLU A 247 -3.92 12.46 38.80
N PRO A 248 -3.80 13.33 39.82
CA PRO A 248 -4.93 13.72 40.67
C PRO A 248 -5.97 14.58 39.95
N THR A 249 -5.65 15.06 38.74
CA THR A 249 -6.55 15.92 37.95
C THR A 249 -6.79 15.28 36.58
N LYS A 250 -8.05 15.00 36.27
CA LYS A 250 -8.47 14.57 34.94
C LYS A 250 -8.61 15.79 34.06
N VAL A 251 -7.73 15.92 33.07
CA VAL A 251 -7.80 16.96 32.03
C VAL A 251 -8.46 16.35 30.81
N THR A 252 -9.49 17.01 30.31
CA THR A 252 -10.17 16.62 29.06
C THR A 252 -9.95 17.71 28.03
N THR A 253 -9.32 17.35 26.93
CA THR A 253 -9.07 18.27 25.80
C THR A 253 -10.24 18.30 24.84
N LEU A 254 -10.25 19.26 23.92
CA LEU A 254 -11.19 19.30 22.82
C LEU A 254 -11.07 18.03 21.94
N GLN A 255 -9.83 17.55 21.73
CA GLN A 255 -9.59 16.31 20.98
C GLN A 255 -10.23 15.09 21.64
N ASP A 256 -10.13 14.97 22.97
CA ASP A 256 -10.75 13.85 23.70
C ASP A 256 -12.26 13.82 23.52
N ASN A 257 -12.90 14.99 23.56
CA ASN A 257 -14.34 15.08 23.31
C ASN A 257 -14.72 14.73 21.88
N LEU A 258 -13.94 15.18 20.88
CA LEU A 258 -14.18 14.84 19.49
C LEU A 258 -14.00 13.34 19.24
N ASN A 259 -12.97 12.73 19.81
CA ASN A 259 -12.71 11.29 19.71
C ASN A 259 -13.78 10.45 20.44
N SER A 260 -14.37 10.99 21.51
CA SER A 260 -15.46 10.33 22.23
C SER A 260 -16.78 10.32 21.43
N LEU A 261 -16.97 11.30 20.53
CA LEU A 261 -18.11 11.34 19.63
C LEU A 261 -17.90 10.36 18.46
N ILE A 262 -16.84 10.58 17.69
CA ILE A 262 -16.46 9.73 16.55
C ILE A 262 -14.93 9.70 16.49
N PRO A 263 -14.29 8.56 16.80
CA PRO A 263 -12.84 8.42 16.64
C PRO A 263 -12.41 8.72 15.21
N GLY A 264 -11.35 9.51 15.05
CA GLY A 264 -10.81 9.84 13.72
C GLY A 264 -11.67 10.82 12.89
N LEU A 265 -12.67 11.48 13.47
CA LEU A 265 -13.54 12.42 12.74
C LEU A 265 -12.76 13.55 12.07
N MET A 266 -11.83 14.18 12.79
CA MET A 266 -11.08 15.33 12.25
C MET A 266 -10.10 14.92 11.15
N PRO A 267 -9.31 13.83 11.25
CA PRO A 267 -8.58 13.25 10.15
C PRO A 267 -9.43 12.98 8.90
N LEU A 268 -10.61 12.41 9.08
CA LEU A 268 -11.54 12.15 7.98
C LEU A 268 -12.01 13.45 7.31
N LEU A 269 -12.45 14.43 8.10
CA LEU A 269 -12.93 15.73 7.56
C LEU A 269 -11.81 16.47 6.82
N LEU A 270 -10.58 16.47 7.34
CA LEU A 270 -9.44 17.07 6.66
C LEU A 270 -9.13 16.38 5.33
N THR A 271 -9.18 15.05 5.33
CA THR A 271 -8.98 14.26 4.10
C THR A 271 -10.05 14.58 3.06
N LEU A 272 -11.32 14.63 3.47
CA LEU A 272 -12.44 15.00 2.57
C LEU A 272 -12.31 16.42 2.03
N LEU A 273 -11.85 17.37 2.87
CA LEU A 273 -11.56 18.73 2.45
C LEU A 273 -10.45 18.77 1.39
N CYS A 274 -9.33 18.07 1.63
CA CYS A 274 -8.25 17.97 0.65
C CYS A 274 -8.72 17.34 -0.67
N MET A 275 -9.52 16.27 -0.60
CA MET A 275 -10.12 15.65 -1.79
C MET A 275 -11.03 16.62 -2.55
N TRP A 276 -11.83 17.41 -1.84
CA TRP A 276 -12.69 18.41 -2.46
C TRP A 276 -11.87 19.51 -3.16
N LEU A 277 -10.79 20.00 -2.52
CA LEU A 277 -9.87 20.98 -3.12
C LEU A 277 -9.21 20.43 -4.38
N LEU A 278 -8.75 19.17 -4.35
CA LEU A 278 -8.18 18.49 -5.53
C LEU A 278 -9.21 18.37 -6.67
N LYS A 279 -10.46 18.05 -6.36
CA LYS A 279 -11.54 18.05 -7.36
C LYS A 279 -11.80 19.43 -7.96
N LYS A 280 -11.56 20.50 -7.20
CA LYS A 280 -11.59 21.90 -7.67
C LYS A 280 -10.33 22.29 -8.46
N LYS A 281 -9.42 21.32 -8.75
CA LYS A 281 -8.16 21.51 -9.47
C LYS A 281 -7.16 22.43 -8.75
N VAL A 282 -7.28 22.58 -7.43
CA VAL A 282 -6.24 23.25 -6.62
C VAL A 282 -4.99 22.37 -6.64
N SER A 283 -3.83 22.98 -6.89
CA SER A 283 -2.56 22.26 -6.94
C SER A 283 -2.27 21.55 -5.61
N PRO A 284 -1.82 20.27 -5.62
CA PRO A 284 -1.39 19.57 -4.41
C PRO A 284 -0.33 20.33 -3.62
N ILE A 285 0.58 21.02 -4.30
CA ILE A 285 1.64 21.82 -3.66
C ILE A 285 1.04 22.96 -2.84
N VAL A 286 0.03 23.65 -3.38
CA VAL A 286 -0.69 24.74 -2.68
C VAL A 286 -1.40 24.19 -1.44
N ILE A 287 -2.02 23.02 -1.54
CA ILE A 287 -2.69 22.38 -0.39
C ILE A 287 -1.66 22.03 0.70
N ILE A 288 -0.51 21.44 0.33
CA ILE A 288 0.56 21.11 1.27
C ILE A 288 1.07 22.37 1.98
N LEU A 289 1.38 23.43 1.23
CA LEU A 289 1.86 24.69 1.82
C LEU A 289 0.80 25.32 2.74
N ALA A 290 -0.46 25.29 2.35
CA ALA A 290 -1.55 25.80 3.18
C ALA A 290 -1.67 25.00 4.49
N LEU A 291 -1.57 23.67 4.45
CA LEU A 291 -1.59 22.82 5.63
C LEU A 291 -0.39 23.09 6.55
N PHE A 292 0.80 23.32 5.99
CA PHE A 292 1.98 23.74 6.77
C PHE A 292 1.74 25.06 7.51
N ILE A 293 1.21 26.07 6.81
CA ILE A 293 0.91 27.38 7.42
C ILE A 293 -0.14 27.23 8.53
N VAL A 294 -1.22 26.50 8.25
CA VAL A 294 -2.29 26.26 9.25
C VAL A 294 -1.76 25.51 10.46
N GLY A 295 -0.91 24.49 10.26
CA GLY A 295 -0.29 23.74 11.35
C GLY A 295 0.61 24.62 12.23
N ILE A 296 1.48 25.43 11.62
CA ILE A 296 2.36 26.35 12.35
C ILE A 296 1.56 27.39 13.12
N LEU A 297 0.58 28.04 12.46
CA LEU A 297 -0.26 29.05 13.13
C LEU A 297 -1.10 28.43 14.24
N GLY A 298 -1.67 27.23 14.01
CA GLY A 298 -2.43 26.51 15.01
C GLY A 298 -1.61 26.17 16.25
N HIS A 299 -0.35 25.76 16.06
CA HIS A 299 0.58 25.49 17.14
C HIS A 299 0.96 26.78 17.91
N VAL A 300 1.28 27.87 17.21
CA VAL A 300 1.64 29.15 17.84
C VAL A 300 0.49 29.72 18.67
N VAL A 301 -0.75 29.54 18.22
CA VAL A 301 -1.95 30.01 18.94
C VAL A 301 -2.38 29.03 20.05
N GLY A 302 -1.78 27.83 20.11
CA GLY A 302 -2.10 26.81 21.12
C GLY A 302 -3.43 26.07 20.85
N ILE A 303 -3.80 25.92 19.57
CA ILE A 303 -4.99 25.15 19.17
C ILE A 303 -4.61 23.75 18.72
N LEU A 304 -3.42 23.59 18.13
CA LEU A 304 -2.86 22.32 17.63
C LEU A 304 -1.58 21.96 18.37
#